data_4052e2622dae8d82207a24a281e0814e
#
_entry.id   4052e2622dae8d82207a24a281e0814e
#
_cell.length_a   1.000
_cell.length_b   1.000
_cell.length_c   1.000
_cell.angle_alpha   90.00
_cell.angle_beta   90.00
_cell.angle_gamma   90.00
#
_symmetry.space_group_name_H-M   'P 1'
#
loop_
_entity.id
_entity.type
_entity.pdbx_description
1 polymer ?
#
loop_
_entity_poly.entity_id
_entity_poly.type
_entity_poly.pdbx_seq_one_letter_code
_entity_poly.pdbx_strand_id
1 'polypeptide(L)'
;MKSFWEIDEESYYTLKKISEAEISKAEKKLGVTLPDTYKKLILEQNGGYTVHNAFPTTHSNSWAEDHIQFNHLLGIAEDEGIMDSAYLIKEWELPEGLVLINGDGHTWVAMDYRKTKENPAIHYFDVEMEEDFKLADSFDEFIQGLYTVEYTVDEEATEVEYELTEVYLSKEELEAIFKLDILDEGNLYKIQYYPMVDLNEIEWFLKNMQYHIEKTKDEDALYQVADTINNVLLLNPNMPINNNIKELVQQISDFLQSNEDPLVVNVGELILSEFESII
;
A
#
# COMPACT_ATOMS: atom_id res chain seq x y z
N MET A 1 15.87 15.71 -22.84
CA MET A 1 15.90 15.42 -21.40
C MET A 1 15.18 14.09 -21.20
N LYS A 2 15.68 13.23 -20.34
CA LYS A 2 14.90 12.04 -19.93
C LYS A 2 13.65 12.54 -19.19
N SER A 3 12.50 11.87 -19.34
CA SER A 3 11.27 12.19 -18.59
C SER A 3 11.56 12.07 -17.09
N PHE A 4 10.96 12.91 -16.27
CA PHE A 4 10.93 12.74 -14.81
C PHE A 4 9.94 11.64 -14.42
N TRP A 5 8.85 11.55 -15.19
CA TRP A 5 7.75 10.63 -14.96
C TRP A 5 7.98 9.30 -15.65
N GLU A 6 7.68 8.23 -14.97
CA GLU A 6 7.52 6.90 -15.56
C GLU A 6 6.25 6.87 -16.41
N ILE A 7 6.27 6.12 -17.51
CA ILE A 7 5.09 5.94 -18.36
C ILE A 7 4.30 4.76 -17.81
N ASP A 8 3.26 5.08 -17.05
CA ASP A 8 2.33 4.11 -16.51
C ASP A 8 0.89 4.63 -16.76
N GLU A 9 0.15 3.92 -17.63
CA GLU A 9 -1.22 4.30 -18.00
C GLU A 9 -2.24 4.04 -16.87
N GLU A 10 -1.89 3.21 -15.88
CA GLU A 10 -2.74 2.82 -14.74
C GLU A 10 -2.20 3.31 -13.39
N SER A 11 -1.35 4.32 -13.38
CA SER A 11 -0.71 4.83 -12.17
C SER A 11 -1.72 5.34 -11.13
N TYR A 12 -1.72 4.71 -9.97
CA TYR A 12 -2.53 5.10 -8.81
C TYR A 12 -2.29 6.55 -8.37
N TYR A 13 -1.05 7.05 -8.50
CA TYR A 13 -0.69 8.40 -8.06
C TYR A 13 -0.92 9.49 -9.11
N THR A 14 -1.36 9.13 -10.34
CA THR A 14 -1.60 10.12 -11.39
C THR A 14 -3.00 10.69 -11.27
N LEU A 15 -3.09 11.96 -10.85
CA LEU A 15 -4.33 12.69 -10.67
C LEU A 15 -4.75 13.40 -11.98
N LYS A 16 -5.97 13.97 -11.98
CA LYS A 16 -6.47 14.76 -13.10
C LYS A 16 -5.56 15.97 -13.36
N LYS A 17 -5.41 16.34 -14.63
CA LYS A 17 -4.63 17.53 -15.04
C LYS A 17 -5.09 18.77 -14.28
N ILE A 18 -4.13 19.58 -13.86
CA ILE A 18 -4.34 20.77 -13.05
C ILE A 18 -3.88 22.03 -13.80
N SER A 19 -4.47 23.17 -13.48
CA SER A 19 -4.12 24.48 -14.02
C SER A 19 -3.32 25.31 -13.00
N GLU A 20 -2.60 26.35 -13.46
CA GLU A 20 -1.90 27.31 -12.59
C GLU A 20 -2.85 28.00 -11.58
N ALA A 21 -4.12 28.23 -11.96
CA ALA A 21 -5.11 28.80 -11.07
C ALA A 21 -5.47 27.86 -9.90
N GLU A 22 -5.53 26.56 -10.16
CA GLU A 22 -5.78 25.54 -9.13
C GLU A 22 -4.56 25.35 -8.23
N ILE A 23 -3.34 25.39 -8.77
CA ILE A 23 -2.10 25.42 -7.97
C ILE A 23 -2.09 26.64 -7.04
N SER A 24 -2.43 27.83 -7.55
CA SER A 24 -2.52 29.06 -6.73
C SER A 24 -3.60 28.98 -5.63
N LYS A 25 -4.69 28.23 -5.89
CA LYS A 25 -5.72 27.95 -4.87
C LYS A 25 -5.19 27.01 -3.79
N ALA A 26 -4.43 25.96 -4.19
CA ALA A 26 -3.79 25.04 -3.26
C ALA A 26 -2.76 25.73 -2.36
N GLU A 27 -1.88 26.56 -2.93
CA GLU A 27 -0.92 27.38 -2.16
C GLU A 27 -1.61 28.25 -1.10
N LYS A 28 -2.74 28.87 -1.44
CA LYS A 28 -3.54 29.66 -0.48
C LYS A 28 -4.15 28.80 0.62
N LYS A 29 -4.65 27.61 0.30
CA LYS A 29 -5.24 26.67 1.28
C LYS A 29 -4.15 26.13 2.22
N LEU A 30 -2.98 25.76 1.70
CA LEU A 30 -1.82 25.33 2.47
C LEU A 30 -1.12 26.48 3.24
N GLY A 31 -1.29 27.72 2.81
CA GLY A 31 -0.66 28.89 3.42
C GLY A 31 0.86 28.98 3.15
N VAL A 32 1.33 28.42 2.02
CA VAL A 32 2.73 28.37 1.62
C VAL A 32 2.88 28.65 0.12
N THR A 33 4.10 28.93 -0.32
CA THR A 33 4.48 29.00 -1.75
C THR A 33 5.19 27.72 -2.12
N LEU A 34 4.65 26.98 -3.09
CA LEU A 34 5.25 25.75 -3.60
C LEU A 34 6.47 26.05 -4.50
N PRO A 35 7.51 25.20 -4.50
CA PRO A 35 8.67 25.37 -5.36
C PRO A 35 8.29 25.43 -6.84
N ASP A 36 8.97 26.30 -7.62
CA ASP A 36 8.66 26.46 -9.04
C ASP A 36 8.89 25.19 -9.84
N THR A 37 9.91 24.40 -9.47
CA THR A 37 10.16 23.10 -10.10
C THR A 37 9.05 22.09 -9.81
N TYR A 38 8.53 22.05 -8.58
CA TYR A 38 7.37 21.22 -8.25
C TYR A 38 6.15 21.63 -9.11
N LYS A 39 5.82 22.92 -9.17
CA LYS A 39 4.70 23.42 -9.99
C LYS A 39 4.84 23.06 -11.46
N LYS A 40 6.06 23.13 -12.03
CA LYS A 40 6.31 22.73 -13.43
C LYS A 40 6.06 21.24 -13.64
N LEU A 41 6.56 20.38 -12.75
CA LEU A 41 6.34 18.93 -12.83
C LEU A 41 4.85 18.59 -12.74
N ILE A 42 4.11 19.22 -11.81
CA ILE A 42 2.66 18.98 -11.63
C ILE A 42 1.83 19.50 -12.80
N LEU A 43 2.25 20.58 -13.47
CA LEU A 43 1.60 21.04 -14.71
C LEU A 43 1.86 20.11 -15.90
N GLU A 44 2.99 19.41 -15.93
CA GLU A 44 3.31 18.39 -16.93
C GLU A 44 2.48 17.14 -16.69
N GLN A 45 2.52 16.57 -15.47
CA GLN A 45 1.72 15.46 -14.98
C GLN A 45 1.41 15.67 -13.49
N ASN A 46 0.15 15.57 -13.12
CA ASN A 46 -0.31 15.87 -11.76
C ASN A 46 -0.12 14.64 -10.84
N GLY A 47 1.12 14.40 -10.39
CA GLY A 47 1.51 13.24 -9.62
C GLY A 47 1.82 12.00 -10.47
N GLY A 48 2.33 10.95 -9.86
CA GLY A 48 2.64 9.69 -10.54
C GLY A 48 3.98 9.09 -10.12
N TYR A 49 4.30 7.92 -10.69
CA TYR A 49 5.60 7.27 -10.50
C TYR A 49 6.72 8.02 -11.19
N THR A 50 7.92 7.95 -10.60
CA THR A 50 9.13 8.64 -11.05
C THR A 50 10.14 7.66 -11.61
N VAL A 51 10.85 8.05 -12.68
CA VAL A 51 11.91 7.23 -13.31
C VAL A 51 13.06 6.93 -12.32
N HIS A 52 13.34 7.86 -11.43
CA HIS A 52 14.30 7.65 -10.34
C HIS A 52 13.56 7.29 -9.06
N ASN A 53 14.07 6.32 -8.31
CA ASN A 53 13.38 5.70 -7.18
C ASN A 53 14.11 5.85 -5.83
N ALA A 54 15.21 6.61 -5.79
CA ALA A 54 16.01 6.77 -4.59
C ALA A 54 16.66 8.16 -4.47
N PHE A 55 16.93 8.59 -3.23
CA PHE A 55 17.76 9.74 -2.91
C PHE A 55 18.84 9.33 -1.89
N PRO A 56 20.12 9.70 -2.10
CA PRO A 56 21.21 9.26 -1.25
C PRO A 56 21.15 9.92 0.13
N THR A 57 21.47 9.16 1.16
CA THR A 57 21.61 9.66 2.54
C THR A 57 22.77 8.98 3.26
N THR A 58 23.27 9.60 4.32
CA THR A 58 24.24 9.01 5.24
C THR A 58 23.59 8.49 6.52
N HIS A 59 22.25 8.59 6.61
CA HIS A 59 21.47 8.09 7.71
C HIS A 59 20.83 6.76 7.30
N SER A 60 21.04 5.73 8.10
CA SER A 60 20.32 4.46 7.95
C SER A 60 18.85 4.68 8.27
N ASN A 61 17.97 4.02 7.58
CA ASN A 61 16.52 4.10 7.75
C ASN A 61 15.91 2.71 7.56
N SER A 62 14.59 2.56 7.71
CA SER A 62 13.89 1.28 7.58
C SER A 62 13.98 0.64 6.18
N TRP A 63 14.33 1.42 5.13
CA TRP A 63 14.49 0.92 3.77
C TRP A 63 15.91 0.50 3.43
N ALA A 64 16.92 1.32 3.80
CA ALA A 64 18.31 1.09 3.42
C ALA A 64 19.29 1.84 4.33
N GLU A 65 20.59 1.47 4.24
CA GLU A 65 21.66 2.13 4.99
C GLU A 65 22.13 3.45 4.36
N ASP A 66 21.98 3.62 3.03
CA ASP A 66 22.63 4.68 2.26
C ASP A 66 21.70 5.49 1.36
N HIS A 67 20.39 5.18 1.31
CA HIS A 67 19.39 5.92 0.55
C HIS A 67 17.99 5.80 1.15
N ILE A 68 17.12 6.73 0.77
CA ILE A 68 15.67 6.64 1.00
C ILE A 68 14.97 6.23 -0.30
N GLN A 69 13.82 5.56 -0.19
CA GLN A 69 12.97 5.28 -1.33
C GLN A 69 12.17 6.53 -1.72
N PHE A 70 12.08 6.78 -3.04
CA PHE A 70 11.26 7.85 -3.62
C PHE A 70 10.80 7.43 -5.01
N ASN A 71 9.76 6.65 -5.09
CA ASN A 71 9.27 6.06 -6.34
C ASN A 71 8.07 6.79 -6.94
N HIS A 72 7.48 7.75 -6.23
CA HIS A 72 6.37 8.57 -6.73
C HIS A 72 6.45 9.99 -6.18
N LEU A 73 5.77 10.91 -6.84
CA LEU A 73 5.56 12.30 -6.37
C LEU A 73 4.06 12.56 -6.29
N LEU A 74 3.59 12.98 -5.12
CA LEU A 74 2.18 13.33 -4.91
C LEU A 74 1.80 14.59 -5.70
N GLY A 75 0.65 14.52 -6.36
CA GLY A 75 0.03 15.61 -7.09
C GLY A 75 -0.82 16.53 -6.22
N ILE A 76 -1.68 17.33 -6.86
CA ILE A 76 -2.60 18.25 -6.21
C ILE A 76 -4.03 17.94 -6.64
N ALA A 77 -4.89 17.58 -5.68
CA ALA A 77 -6.34 17.53 -5.85
C ALA A 77 -7.04 18.03 -4.58
N GLU A 78 -8.36 18.13 -4.55
CA GLU A 78 -9.07 18.79 -3.45
C GLU A 78 -8.95 18.05 -2.12
N ASP A 79 -8.98 16.71 -2.18
CA ASP A 79 -8.92 15.81 -1.03
C ASP A 79 -7.95 14.63 -1.28
N GLU A 80 -6.93 14.84 -2.11
CA GLU A 80 -5.93 13.84 -2.47
C GLU A 80 -4.56 14.51 -2.68
N GLY A 81 -3.50 13.71 -2.64
CA GLY A 81 -2.15 14.17 -2.86
C GLY A 81 -1.68 15.09 -1.74
N ILE A 82 -0.96 16.16 -2.08
CA ILE A 82 -0.41 17.07 -1.05
C ILE A 82 -1.47 17.79 -0.22
N MET A 83 -2.72 17.84 -0.66
CA MET A 83 -3.79 18.50 0.08
C MET A 83 -4.27 17.69 1.28
N ASP A 84 -3.97 16.40 1.33
CA ASP A 84 -4.22 15.48 2.46
C ASP A 84 -3.14 15.58 3.55
N SER A 85 -2.08 16.36 3.34
CA SER A 85 -0.97 16.47 4.29
C SER A 85 -1.44 16.75 5.73
N ALA A 86 -2.44 17.60 5.93
CA ALA A 86 -2.92 17.91 7.28
C ALA A 86 -3.60 16.73 7.99
N TYR A 87 -4.29 15.88 7.24
CA TYR A 87 -4.89 14.64 7.73
C TYR A 87 -3.80 13.62 8.04
N LEU A 88 -2.93 13.33 7.07
CA LEU A 88 -1.85 12.35 7.20
C LEU A 88 -0.84 12.70 8.31
N ILE A 89 -0.49 13.99 8.46
CA ILE A 89 0.37 14.47 9.56
C ILE A 89 -0.25 14.13 10.92
N LYS A 90 -1.55 14.29 11.07
CA LYS A 90 -2.25 13.97 12.32
C LYS A 90 -2.37 12.47 12.55
N GLU A 91 -2.65 11.69 11.49
CA GLU A 91 -2.81 10.23 11.54
C GLU A 91 -1.48 9.55 11.92
N TRP A 92 -0.38 10.02 11.35
CA TRP A 92 0.95 9.45 11.56
C TRP A 92 1.79 10.22 12.60
N GLU A 93 1.18 11.07 13.41
CA GLU A 93 1.81 11.85 14.48
C GLU A 93 3.05 12.65 14.04
N LEU A 94 3.09 13.08 12.77
CA LEU A 94 4.19 13.85 12.20
C LEU A 94 4.15 15.32 12.70
N PRO A 95 5.29 16.05 12.67
CA PRO A 95 5.33 17.46 13.02
C PRO A 95 4.42 18.31 12.13
N GLU A 96 3.74 19.31 12.71
CA GLU A 96 2.97 20.29 11.95
C GLU A 96 3.88 21.17 11.07
N GLY A 97 3.31 21.72 9.99
CA GLY A 97 4.02 22.63 9.10
C GLY A 97 4.79 21.94 7.97
N LEU A 98 4.41 20.73 7.65
CA LEU A 98 4.91 19.95 6.52
C LEU A 98 3.91 19.96 5.38
N VAL A 99 4.41 19.74 4.16
CA VAL A 99 3.63 19.34 2.99
C VAL A 99 4.23 18.03 2.49
N LEU A 100 3.49 16.94 2.65
CA LEU A 100 3.94 15.61 2.28
C LEU A 100 3.92 15.44 0.76
N ILE A 101 5.01 14.95 0.17
CA ILE A 101 5.19 14.82 -1.28
C ILE A 101 5.40 13.38 -1.74
N ASN A 102 5.66 12.47 -0.80
CA ASN A 102 5.80 11.03 -1.00
C ASN A 102 5.61 10.35 0.35
N GLY A 103 5.14 9.11 0.37
CA GLY A 103 5.07 8.29 1.57
C GLY A 103 4.15 7.08 1.40
N ASP A 104 4.30 6.11 2.30
CA ASP A 104 3.60 4.83 2.31
C ASP A 104 2.90 4.53 3.66
N GLY A 105 2.92 5.49 4.59
CA GLY A 105 2.41 5.32 5.96
C GLY A 105 3.52 5.06 6.99
N HIS A 106 4.59 4.37 6.64
CA HIS A 106 5.74 4.12 7.54
C HIS A 106 6.81 5.18 7.37
N THR A 107 7.01 5.64 6.15
CA THR A 107 8.02 6.64 5.79
C THR A 107 7.43 7.77 4.94
N TRP A 108 7.96 8.98 5.12
CA TRP A 108 7.45 10.18 4.46
C TRP A 108 8.57 11.10 3.98
N VAL A 109 8.42 11.63 2.77
CA VAL A 109 9.21 12.76 2.27
C VAL A 109 8.35 14.00 2.24
N ALA A 110 8.84 15.09 2.84
CA ALA A 110 8.08 16.32 3.01
C ALA A 110 8.86 17.57 2.63
N MET A 111 8.15 18.56 2.10
CA MET A 111 8.59 19.96 2.08
C MET A 111 8.42 20.52 3.49
N ASP A 112 9.51 20.92 4.15
CA ASP A 112 9.52 21.43 5.52
C ASP A 112 9.26 22.93 5.56
N TYR A 113 8.04 23.30 5.89
CA TYR A 113 7.63 24.68 6.06
C TYR A 113 7.61 25.15 7.54
N ARG A 114 8.14 24.34 8.47
CA ARG A 114 8.18 24.69 9.91
C ARG A 114 8.86 26.04 10.20
N LYS A 115 9.81 26.45 9.38
CA LYS A 115 10.62 27.67 9.57
C LYS A 115 10.50 28.69 8.42
N THR A 116 9.76 28.38 7.38
CA THR A 116 9.62 29.24 6.20
C THR A 116 8.21 29.15 5.62
N LYS A 117 7.88 29.99 4.64
CA LYS A 117 6.66 29.90 3.84
C LYS A 117 6.96 29.74 2.34
N GLU A 118 8.23 29.79 1.99
CA GLU A 118 8.71 29.63 0.63
C GLU A 118 10.08 28.94 0.64
N ASN A 119 10.48 28.30 -0.46
CA ASN A 119 11.77 27.59 -0.60
C ASN A 119 12.06 26.62 0.59
N PRO A 120 11.19 25.64 0.83
CA PRO A 120 11.36 24.70 1.92
C PRO A 120 12.56 23.77 1.69
N ALA A 121 13.21 23.34 2.77
CA ALA A 121 14.09 22.17 2.75
C ALA A 121 13.23 20.91 2.57
N ILE A 122 13.87 19.82 2.14
CA ILE A 122 13.23 18.51 2.04
C ILE A 122 13.72 17.65 3.19
N HIS A 123 12.77 17.07 3.91
CA HIS A 123 12.99 16.20 5.06
C HIS A 123 12.41 14.81 4.82
N TYR A 124 13.03 13.84 5.45
CA TYR A 124 12.56 12.47 5.57
C TYR A 124 12.12 12.20 7.00
N PHE A 125 11.05 11.46 7.13
CA PHE A 125 10.49 11.00 8.39
C PHE A 125 10.34 9.49 8.32
N ASP A 126 10.89 8.78 9.29
CA ASP A 126 10.75 7.35 9.49
C ASP A 126 9.99 7.14 10.80
N VAL A 127 8.73 6.73 10.70
CA VAL A 127 7.84 6.57 11.86
C VAL A 127 8.27 5.37 12.71
N GLU A 128 8.76 4.30 12.07
CA GLU A 128 9.17 3.09 12.76
C GLU A 128 10.47 3.29 13.55
N MET A 129 11.42 4.04 12.98
CA MET A 129 12.70 4.35 13.62
C MET A 129 12.65 5.64 14.47
N GLU A 130 11.52 6.36 14.51
CA GLU A 130 11.36 7.66 15.16
C GLU A 130 12.41 8.69 14.70
N GLU A 131 12.75 8.69 13.40
CA GLU A 131 13.80 9.57 12.85
C GLU A 131 13.22 10.69 11.97
N ASP A 132 13.81 11.89 12.07
CA ASP A 132 13.56 13.08 11.24
C ASP A 132 14.90 13.69 10.82
N PHE A 133 15.22 13.64 9.54
CA PHE A 133 16.45 14.26 9.03
C PHE A 133 16.26 14.97 7.69
N LYS A 134 17.10 15.99 7.48
CA LYS A 134 17.08 16.76 6.24
C LYS A 134 17.78 16.01 5.10
N LEU A 135 17.13 15.92 3.95
CA LEU A 135 17.66 15.36 2.72
C LEU A 135 18.36 16.41 1.86
N ALA A 136 17.70 17.57 1.64
CA ALA A 136 18.21 18.63 0.77
C ALA A 136 17.80 20.01 1.28
N ASP A 137 18.54 21.06 0.88
CA ASP A 137 18.25 22.44 1.24
C ASP A 137 17.12 23.05 0.40
N SER A 138 16.74 22.41 -0.71
CA SER A 138 15.66 22.83 -1.59
C SER A 138 15.06 21.68 -2.35
N PHE A 139 13.84 21.87 -2.91
CA PHE A 139 13.22 20.89 -3.80
C PHE A 139 14.03 20.69 -5.08
N ASP A 140 14.67 21.75 -5.62
CA ASP A 140 15.51 21.65 -6.81
C ASP A 140 16.74 20.77 -6.58
N GLU A 141 17.40 20.92 -5.43
CA GLU A 141 18.53 20.09 -5.03
C GLU A 141 18.09 18.62 -4.84
N PHE A 142 16.96 18.41 -4.19
CA PHE A 142 16.38 17.07 -4.01
C PHE A 142 16.13 16.38 -5.36
N ILE A 143 15.43 17.04 -6.30
CA ILE A 143 15.14 16.46 -7.62
C ILE A 143 16.41 16.17 -8.41
N GLN A 144 17.45 17.01 -8.29
CA GLN A 144 18.75 16.79 -8.95
C GLN A 144 19.55 15.64 -8.32
N GLY A 145 19.32 15.35 -7.06
CA GLY A 145 19.97 14.25 -6.33
C GLY A 145 19.32 12.89 -6.52
N LEU A 146 18.12 12.82 -7.11
CA LEU A 146 17.44 11.56 -7.35
C LEU A 146 18.22 10.69 -8.35
N TYR A 147 18.26 9.39 -8.07
CA TYR A 147 18.90 8.40 -8.93
C TYR A 147 18.09 7.09 -8.94
N THR A 148 18.45 6.19 -9.82
CA THR A 148 17.83 4.87 -9.88
C THR A 148 18.72 3.88 -9.15
N VAL A 149 18.18 3.28 -8.10
CA VAL A 149 18.72 2.04 -7.54
C VAL A 149 18.14 0.91 -8.38
N GLU A 150 19.01 0.24 -9.11
CA GLU A 150 18.66 -1.06 -9.64
C GLU A 150 18.73 -2.01 -8.45
N TYR A 151 17.59 -2.44 -7.98
CA TYR A 151 17.55 -3.62 -7.12
C TYR A 151 17.99 -4.78 -8.00
N THR A 152 19.31 -4.97 -8.10
CA THR A 152 19.81 -6.25 -8.59
C THR A 152 19.32 -7.24 -7.57
N VAL A 153 18.36 -8.04 -7.97
CA VAL A 153 18.24 -9.37 -7.40
C VAL A 153 19.63 -9.95 -7.67
N ASP A 154 20.47 -10.04 -6.63
CA ASP A 154 21.77 -10.67 -6.76
C ASP A 154 21.50 -12.06 -7.32
N GLU A 155 21.81 -12.30 -8.60
CA GLU A 155 21.71 -13.63 -9.21
C GLU A 155 22.62 -14.63 -8.47
N GLU A 156 23.55 -14.17 -7.61
CA GLU A 156 24.35 -15.00 -6.71
C GLU A 156 23.78 -15.08 -5.28
N ALA A 157 22.92 -14.15 -4.85
CA ALA A 157 22.06 -14.31 -3.67
C ALA A 157 20.77 -15.08 -4.02
N THR A 158 20.48 -15.28 -5.28
CA THR A 158 19.40 -16.11 -5.82
C THR A 158 19.71 -17.60 -5.88
N GLU A 159 20.73 -18.07 -5.20
CA GLU A 159 20.71 -19.45 -4.71
C GLU A 159 20.18 -19.54 -3.24
N VAL A 160 19.86 -18.46 -2.55
CA VAL A 160 18.55 -18.34 -1.93
C VAL A 160 17.64 -17.87 -3.06
N GLU A 161 17.26 -18.77 -3.96
CA GLU A 161 16.00 -18.74 -4.63
C GLU A 161 14.97 -18.17 -3.62
N TYR A 162 14.65 -16.84 -3.62
CA TYR A 162 13.27 -16.51 -3.80
C TYR A 162 12.99 -17.05 -5.21
N GLU A 163 12.96 -18.38 -5.38
CA GLU A 163 11.83 -18.90 -6.05
C GLU A 163 10.69 -18.02 -5.52
N LEU A 164 10.13 -17.17 -6.35
CA LEU A 164 8.73 -17.31 -6.59
C LEU A 164 8.57 -18.78 -6.99
N THR A 165 8.96 -19.71 -6.13
CA THR A 165 8.15 -20.83 -5.81
C THR A 165 6.90 -20.07 -5.43
N GLU A 166 6.05 -19.86 -6.45
CA GLU A 166 4.65 -20.06 -6.23
C GLU A 166 4.64 -21.02 -5.06
N VAL A 167 4.50 -20.44 -3.81
CA VAL A 167 4.34 -21.28 -2.63
C VAL A 167 2.90 -21.73 -2.77
N TYR A 168 2.66 -22.44 -3.89
CA TYR A 168 1.48 -23.22 -4.06
C TYR A 168 1.60 -24.28 -2.99
N LEU A 169 0.95 -24.02 -1.87
CA LEU A 169 0.71 -25.07 -0.90
C LEU A 169 0.17 -26.28 -1.68
N SER A 170 0.84 -27.40 -1.55
CA SER A 170 0.21 -28.63 -1.94
C SER A 170 -1.06 -28.84 -1.10
N LYS A 171 -2.00 -29.58 -1.63
CA LYS A 171 -3.22 -29.90 -0.87
C LYS A 171 -2.92 -30.59 0.46
N GLU A 172 -1.90 -31.45 0.50
CA GLU A 172 -1.44 -32.13 1.70
C GLU A 172 -0.92 -31.16 2.77
N GLU A 173 -0.20 -30.12 2.36
CA GLU A 173 0.28 -29.08 3.26
C GLU A 173 -0.88 -28.22 3.79
N LEU A 174 -1.81 -27.83 2.91
CA LEU A 174 -3.01 -27.10 3.31
C LEU A 174 -3.90 -27.93 4.25
N GLU A 175 -4.06 -29.24 4.00
CA GLU A 175 -4.76 -30.15 4.90
C GLU A 175 -4.07 -30.25 6.27
N ALA A 176 -2.75 -30.16 6.32
CA ALA A 176 -2.00 -30.15 7.58
C ALA A 176 -2.24 -28.85 8.35
N ILE A 177 -2.25 -27.71 7.65
CA ILE A 177 -2.52 -26.40 8.24
C ILE A 177 -3.95 -26.35 8.82
N PHE A 178 -4.95 -26.79 8.09
CA PHE A 178 -6.35 -26.80 8.57
C PHE A 178 -6.62 -27.75 9.75
N LYS A 179 -5.68 -28.63 10.11
CA LYS A 179 -5.76 -29.45 11.34
C LYS A 179 -5.25 -28.72 12.58
N LEU A 180 -4.63 -27.57 12.42
CA LEU A 180 -4.18 -26.75 13.55
C LEU A 180 -5.40 -26.16 14.29
N ASP A 181 -5.26 -25.97 15.59
CA ASP A 181 -6.32 -25.33 16.37
C ASP A 181 -6.42 -23.81 16.13
N ILE A 182 -5.29 -23.18 15.78
CA ILE A 182 -5.17 -21.74 15.49
C ILE A 182 -4.34 -21.61 14.22
N LEU A 183 -4.79 -20.74 13.32
CA LEU A 183 -4.04 -20.33 12.14
C LEU A 183 -3.22 -19.08 12.50
N ASP A 184 -1.90 -19.21 12.54
CA ASP A 184 -0.99 -18.08 12.74
C ASP A 184 -0.78 -17.29 11.44
N GLU A 185 -0.18 -16.11 11.54
CA GLU A 185 0.09 -15.22 10.39
C GLU A 185 0.86 -15.91 9.27
N GLY A 186 1.86 -16.74 9.60
CA GLY A 186 2.65 -17.47 8.62
C GLY A 186 1.83 -18.52 7.86
N ASN A 187 0.86 -19.16 8.52
CA ASN A 187 -0.08 -20.08 7.89
C ASN A 187 -1.09 -19.34 7.02
N LEU A 188 -1.65 -18.22 7.51
CA LEU A 188 -2.59 -17.38 6.77
C LEU A 188 -1.93 -16.79 5.51
N TYR A 189 -0.69 -16.32 5.62
CA TYR A 189 0.10 -15.85 4.47
C TYR A 189 0.26 -16.93 3.38
N LYS A 190 0.50 -18.19 3.74
CA LYS A 190 0.59 -19.29 2.78
C LYS A 190 -0.77 -19.64 2.18
N ILE A 191 -1.83 -19.64 2.97
CA ILE A 191 -3.19 -19.96 2.54
C ILE A 191 -3.68 -19.03 1.43
N GLN A 192 -3.38 -17.74 1.48
CA GLN A 192 -3.86 -16.76 0.50
C GLN A 192 -3.39 -17.04 -0.94
N TYR A 193 -2.27 -17.73 -1.12
CA TYR A 193 -1.74 -18.10 -2.44
C TYR A 193 -2.21 -19.48 -2.92
N TYR A 194 -3.15 -20.14 -2.23
CA TYR A 194 -3.67 -21.42 -2.68
C TYR A 194 -4.52 -21.28 -3.95
N PRO A 195 -4.21 -22.03 -5.05
CA PRO A 195 -4.89 -21.83 -6.32
C PRO A 195 -6.32 -22.41 -6.31
N MET A 196 -7.31 -21.58 -6.64
CA MET A 196 -8.72 -21.96 -6.69
C MET A 196 -9.15 -22.44 -8.09
N VAL A 197 -8.73 -23.63 -8.46
CA VAL A 197 -8.93 -24.18 -9.82
C VAL A 197 -9.95 -25.32 -9.93
N ASP A 198 -10.28 -26.00 -8.84
CA ASP A 198 -11.21 -27.13 -8.82
C ASP A 198 -12.39 -26.87 -7.89
N LEU A 199 -13.63 -27.05 -8.39
CA LEU A 199 -14.87 -26.78 -7.63
C LEU A 199 -14.95 -27.51 -6.28
N ASN A 200 -14.50 -28.79 -6.24
CA ASN A 200 -14.56 -29.57 -4.99
C ASN A 200 -13.52 -29.09 -3.99
N GLU A 201 -12.36 -28.63 -4.47
CA GLU A 201 -11.33 -28.04 -3.62
C GLU A 201 -11.74 -26.71 -3.06
N ILE A 202 -12.39 -25.85 -3.87
CA ILE A 202 -12.93 -24.56 -3.43
C ILE A 202 -13.99 -24.76 -2.34
N GLU A 203 -14.94 -25.65 -2.54
CA GLU A 203 -15.93 -25.96 -1.52
C GLU A 203 -15.31 -26.49 -0.23
N TRP A 204 -14.33 -27.38 -0.36
CA TRP A 204 -13.60 -27.93 0.79
C TRP A 204 -12.79 -26.83 1.52
N PHE A 205 -12.11 -25.97 0.78
CA PHE A 205 -11.36 -24.84 1.30
C PHE A 205 -12.26 -23.90 2.10
N LEU A 206 -13.32 -23.41 1.50
CA LEU A 206 -14.25 -22.47 2.14
C LEU A 206 -14.88 -23.06 3.40
N LYS A 207 -15.19 -24.35 3.43
CA LYS A 207 -15.70 -25.04 4.63
C LYS A 207 -14.68 -25.07 5.78
N ASN A 208 -13.39 -25.26 5.46
CA ASN A 208 -12.33 -25.20 6.46
C ASN A 208 -12.12 -23.76 6.97
N MET A 209 -12.11 -22.77 6.10
CA MET A 209 -12.03 -21.37 6.51
C MET A 209 -13.23 -20.97 7.37
N GLN A 210 -14.43 -21.35 6.98
CA GLN A 210 -15.64 -21.13 7.80
C GLN A 210 -15.51 -21.76 9.19
N TYR A 211 -15.01 -23.00 9.30
CA TYR A 211 -14.76 -23.66 10.58
C TYR A 211 -13.81 -22.85 11.47
N HIS A 212 -12.72 -22.33 10.91
CA HIS A 212 -11.76 -21.51 11.64
C HIS A 212 -12.37 -20.15 12.06
N ILE A 213 -13.13 -19.49 11.20
CA ILE A 213 -13.89 -18.27 11.51
C ILE A 213 -14.83 -18.50 12.70
N GLU A 214 -15.66 -19.53 12.65
CA GLU A 214 -16.64 -19.82 13.72
C GLU A 214 -15.98 -20.22 15.06
N LYS A 215 -14.75 -20.72 15.02
CA LYS A 215 -13.99 -21.16 16.20
C LYS A 215 -13.18 -20.02 16.83
N THR A 216 -12.74 -19.07 16.04
CA THR A 216 -11.90 -17.95 16.49
C THR A 216 -12.72 -16.96 17.30
N LYS A 217 -12.25 -16.66 18.53
CA LYS A 217 -12.95 -15.77 19.48
C LYS A 217 -12.25 -14.44 19.67
N ASP A 218 -10.98 -14.37 19.35
CA ASP A 218 -10.20 -13.16 19.36
C ASP A 218 -10.52 -12.35 18.09
N GLU A 219 -10.86 -11.07 18.24
CA GLU A 219 -11.36 -10.24 17.15
C GLU A 219 -10.27 -9.93 16.11
N ASP A 220 -9.02 -9.69 16.55
CA ASP A 220 -7.90 -9.44 15.67
C ASP A 220 -7.58 -10.70 14.84
N ALA A 221 -7.51 -11.85 15.49
CA ALA A 221 -7.31 -13.14 14.81
C ALA A 221 -8.47 -13.49 13.88
N LEU A 222 -9.71 -13.17 14.25
CA LEU A 222 -10.89 -13.37 13.40
C LEU A 222 -10.82 -12.50 12.14
N TYR A 223 -10.42 -11.24 12.30
CA TYR A 223 -10.19 -10.33 11.16
C TYR A 223 -9.14 -10.90 10.22
N GLN A 224 -7.99 -11.34 10.72
CA GLN A 224 -6.91 -11.91 9.89
C GLN A 224 -7.35 -13.15 9.10
N VAL A 225 -8.12 -14.06 9.73
CA VAL A 225 -8.67 -15.24 9.04
C VAL A 225 -9.66 -14.84 7.95
N ALA A 226 -10.51 -13.85 8.22
CA ALA A 226 -11.49 -13.35 7.26
C ALA A 226 -10.83 -12.60 6.10
N ASP A 227 -9.83 -11.75 6.37
CA ASP A 227 -9.07 -11.02 5.36
C ASP A 227 -8.30 -11.97 4.43
N THR A 228 -7.82 -13.11 4.95
CA THR A 228 -7.22 -14.15 4.10
C THR A 228 -8.20 -14.67 3.06
N ILE A 229 -9.49 -14.81 3.36
CA ILE A 229 -10.51 -15.21 2.36
C ILE A 229 -10.66 -14.12 1.30
N ASN A 230 -10.73 -12.86 1.71
CA ASN A 230 -10.81 -11.74 0.78
C ASN A 230 -9.62 -11.73 -0.19
N ASN A 231 -8.41 -11.91 0.31
CA ASN A 231 -7.19 -11.98 -0.49
C ASN A 231 -7.20 -13.18 -1.46
N VAL A 232 -7.69 -14.35 -1.02
CA VAL A 232 -7.86 -15.51 -1.92
C VAL A 232 -8.81 -15.20 -3.06
N LEU A 233 -9.93 -14.50 -2.82
CA LEU A 233 -10.87 -14.10 -3.87
C LEU A 233 -10.22 -13.14 -4.87
N LEU A 234 -9.54 -12.11 -4.39
CA LEU A 234 -8.82 -11.14 -5.21
C LEU A 234 -7.74 -11.79 -6.10
N LEU A 235 -6.99 -12.75 -5.56
CA LEU A 235 -5.94 -13.45 -6.29
C LEU A 235 -6.47 -14.52 -7.28
N ASN A 236 -7.75 -14.89 -7.19
CA ASN A 236 -8.37 -15.91 -8.04
C ASN A 236 -9.61 -15.40 -8.79
N PRO A 237 -9.53 -14.33 -9.59
CA PRO A 237 -10.69 -13.70 -10.24
C PRO A 237 -11.39 -14.62 -11.27
N ASN A 238 -10.74 -15.71 -11.68
CA ASN A 238 -11.27 -16.68 -12.64
C ASN A 238 -11.65 -18.03 -12.01
N MET A 239 -11.79 -18.09 -10.67
CA MET A 239 -12.14 -19.34 -10.02
C MET A 239 -13.52 -19.83 -10.46
N PRO A 240 -13.70 -21.15 -10.66
CA PRO A 240 -15.00 -21.70 -11.03
C PRO A 240 -15.99 -21.58 -9.86
N ILE A 241 -17.23 -21.18 -10.16
CA ILE A 241 -18.26 -20.89 -9.16
C ILE A 241 -19.52 -21.74 -9.45
N ASN A 242 -20.07 -22.32 -8.37
CA ASN A 242 -21.37 -22.99 -8.36
C ASN A 242 -22.28 -22.46 -7.24
N ASN A 243 -23.51 -22.98 -7.14
CA ASN A 243 -24.45 -22.52 -6.11
C ASN A 243 -23.99 -22.83 -4.69
N ASN A 244 -23.27 -23.94 -4.46
CA ASN A 244 -22.76 -24.27 -3.12
C ASN A 244 -21.68 -23.29 -2.67
N ILE A 245 -20.80 -22.87 -3.58
CA ILE A 245 -19.79 -21.85 -3.30
C ILE A 245 -20.45 -20.51 -2.95
N LYS A 246 -21.48 -20.10 -3.73
CA LYS A 246 -22.27 -18.90 -3.43
C LYS A 246 -22.87 -18.94 -2.03
N GLU A 247 -23.48 -20.07 -1.67
CA GLU A 247 -24.08 -20.23 -0.35
C GLU A 247 -23.04 -20.18 0.78
N LEU A 248 -21.86 -20.77 0.58
CA LEU A 248 -20.77 -20.75 1.57
C LEU A 248 -20.22 -19.34 1.78
N VAL A 249 -19.95 -18.61 0.70
CA VAL A 249 -19.48 -17.22 0.79
C VAL A 249 -20.51 -16.33 1.49
N GLN A 250 -21.79 -16.48 1.15
CA GLN A 250 -22.86 -15.74 1.81
C GLN A 250 -22.93 -16.07 3.32
N GLN A 251 -22.82 -17.34 3.71
CA GLN A 251 -22.83 -17.74 5.12
C GLN A 251 -21.65 -17.18 5.90
N ILE A 252 -20.44 -17.18 5.29
CA ILE A 252 -19.24 -16.59 5.89
C ILE A 252 -19.45 -15.07 6.08
N SER A 253 -19.90 -14.39 5.04
CA SER A 253 -20.17 -12.95 5.10
C SER A 253 -21.23 -12.60 6.13
N ASP A 254 -22.36 -13.31 6.18
CA ASP A 254 -23.44 -13.09 7.15
C ASP A 254 -22.95 -13.29 8.60
N PHE A 255 -22.10 -14.30 8.84
CA PHE A 255 -21.49 -14.53 10.15
C PHE A 255 -20.60 -13.36 10.58
N LEU A 256 -19.70 -12.90 9.70
CA LEU A 256 -18.79 -11.79 9.98
C LEU A 256 -19.55 -10.46 10.17
N GLN A 257 -20.55 -10.18 9.36
CA GLN A 257 -21.40 -8.99 9.49
C GLN A 257 -22.25 -8.98 10.77
N SER A 258 -22.43 -10.12 11.41
CA SER A 258 -23.12 -10.22 12.72
C SER A 258 -22.21 -9.91 13.92
N ASN A 259 -20.91 -9.65 13.69
CA ASN A 259 -19.94 -9.31 14.74
C ASN A 259 -20.16 -7.89 15.28
N GLU A 260 -19.62 -7.59 16.48
CA GLU A 260 -19.66 -6.25 17.07
C GLU A 260 -18.49 -5.37 16.64
N ASP A 261 -17.37 -5.98 16.20
CA ASP A 261 -16.19 -5.25 15.72
C ASP A 261 -16.39 -4.70 14.30
N PRO A 262 -16.24 -3.37 14.10
CA PRO A 262 -16.42 -2.76 12.78
C PRO A 262 -15.46 -3.26 11.69
N LEU A 263 -14.23 -3.68 12.03
CA LEU A 263 -13.27 -4.21 11.08
C LEU A 263 -13.69 -5.58 10.58
N VAL A 264 -14.18 -6.44 11.48
CA VAL A 264 -14.72 -7.75 11.14
C VAL A 264 -15.98 -7.63 10.29
N VAL A 265 -16.86 -6.68 10.60
CA VAL A 265 -18.06 -6.40 9.79
C VAL A 265 -17.66 -5.95 8.38
N ASN A 266 -16.73 -5.01 8.28
CA ASN A 266 -16.27 -4.47 7.00
C ASN A 266 -15.64 -5.55 6.11
N VAL A 267 -14.79 -6.42 6.65
CA VAL A 267 -14.20 -7.51 5.84
C VAL A 267 -15.26 -8.50 5.37
N GLY A 268 -16.32 -8.74 6.15
CA GLY A 268 -17.47 -9.53 5.73
C GLY A 268 -18.20 -8.91 4.53
N GLU A 269 -18.36 -7.59 4.49
CA GLU A 269 -18.93 -6.86 3.35
C GLU A 269 -18.01 -6.91 2.12
N LEU A 270 -16.69 -6.76 2.32
CA LEU A 270 -15.70 -6.85 1.26
C LEU A 270 -15.69 -8.23 0.60
N ILE A 271 -15.67 -9.31 1.37
CA ILE A 271 -15.73 -10.69 0.85
C ILE A 271 -16.93 -10.88 -0.08
N LEU A 272 -18.09 -10.38 0.29
CA LEU A 272 -19.30 -10.51 -0.54
C LEU A 272 -19.18 -9.65 -1.81
N SER A 273 -18.72 -8.41 -1.69
CA SER A 273 -18.53 -7.47 -2.80
C SER A 273 -17.50 -8.00 -3.82
N GLU A 274 -16.35 -8.48 -3.36
CA GLU A 274 -15.34 -9.06 -4.24
C GLU A 274 -15.86 -10.33 -4.93
N PHE A 275 -16.54 -11.19 -4.18
CA PHE A 275 -17.15 -12.38 -4.75
C PHE A 275 -18.20 -12.06 -5.83
N GLU A 276 -19.03 -11.04 -5.61
CA GLU A 276 -20.02 -10.58 -6.60
C GLU A 276 -19.35 -9.99 -7.85
N SER A 277 -18.16 -9.43 -7.72
CA SER A 277 -17.39 -8.89 -8.86
C SER A 277 -16.84 -9.98 -9.79
N ILE A 278 -16.69 -11.21 -9.28
CA ILE A 278 -16.17 -12.37 -10.01
C ILE A 278 -17.29 -13.12 -10.78
N ILE A 279 -18.56 -12.92 -10.40
CA ILE A 279 -19.73 -13.60 -10.99
C ILE A 279 -20.22 -12.89 -12.25
#